data_090d6f1f2bf1b079da73b04796b808ea
#
_entry.id   090d6f1f2bf1b079da73b04796b808ea
#
_cell.length_a   1.000
_cell.length_b   1.000
_cell.length_c   1.000
_cell.angle_alpha   90.00
_cell.angle_beta   90.00
_cell.angle_gamma   90.00
#
_symmetry.space_group_name_H-M   'P 1'
#
loop_
_entity.id
_entity.type
_entity.pdbx_description
1 polymer ?
#
loop_
_entity_poly.entity_id
_entity_poly.type
_entity_poly.pdbx_seq_one_letter_code
_entity_poly.pdbx_strand_id
1 'polypeptide(L)'
;MPKKKLINYILVGMLSLGMLTVIWYVLLHEMSIQSTIAITFGLMFFVALSVRFYFQKIKAVRTNYQVLFDSSPLAIYVLNKSTLKFLAVNKAMVGLYGYTEIEFLSMDAVAILPENARSSFALNNEILPGQLQEPISAIHQKKDGKQFYVTFNYHAVPMLEQEAILVMVTNIDKTIQDKKQIEELLHLYDIVNKATQDVIWDYHFDEDQLYWMQGFEETYGYSKEESPDKFWTMEKVHESDRQRIIEAYEQTIASGKREWVIEYRYICADGSHKYVRERGNVVFDENGKPVRLIGAMQDIDKQVKYEKRLLDQNKQLKEIAWTNSHGVRKPLSNIIGLIDLIKDTEGQSGETKVLIDLLFTSSKELDNAVILINKQIMEDE
;
A
#
# COMPACT_ATOMS: atom_id res chain seq x y z
N MET A 1 -55.77 10.97 -0.97
CA MET A 1 -55.88 12.41 -1.36
C MET A 1 -54.61 13.13 -0.84
N PRO A 2 -53.82 13.77 -1.68
CA PRO A 2 -52.58 14.42 -1.19
C PRO A 2 -52.96 15.56 -0.22
N LYS A 3 -52.28 15.60 0.93
CA LYS A 3 -52.50 16.57 2.01
C LYS A 3 -52.62 18.04 1.52
N LYS A 4 -52.00 18.38 0.39
CA LYS A 4 -52.08 19.69 -0.25
C LYS A 4 -53.48 20.05 -0.80
N LYS A 5 -54.16 19.09 -1.45
CA LYS A 5 -55.54 19.33 -1.93
C LYS A 5 -56.51 19.51 -0.75
N LEU A 6 -56.35 18.71 0.30
CA LEU A 6 -57.13 18.83 1.51
C LEU A 6 -56.97 20.19 2.22
N ILE A 7 -55.73 20.67 2.32
CA ILE A 7 -55.44 21.98 2.92
C ILE A 7 -56.04 23.12 2.07
N ASN A 8 -55.94 23.05 0.73
CA ASN A 8 -56.59 24.05 -0.14
C ASN A 8 -58.10 24.02 -0.03
N TYR A 9 -58.72 22.85 0.05
CA TYR A 9 -60.16 22.74 0.26
C TYR A 9 -60.59 23.25 1.63
N ILE A 10 -59.81 22.99 2.68
CA ILE A 10 -60.04 23.51 4.03
C ILE A 10 -59.92 25.05 4.05
N LEU A 11 -58.89 25.60 3.39
CA LEU A 11 -58.66 27.04 3.33
C LEU A 11 -59.77 27.77 2.55
N VAL A 12 -60.16 27.21 1.39
CA VAL A 12 -61.30 27.73 0.61
C VAL A 12 -62.63 27.54 1.36
N GLY A 13 -62.81 26.44 2.07
CA GLY A 13 -63.94 26.18 2.93
C GLY A 13 -64.06 27.13 4.11
N MET A 14 -62.94 27.42 4.79
CA MET A 14 -62.86 28.43 5.88
C MET A 14 -63.13 29.84 5.39
N LEU A 15 -62.67 30.17 4.18
CA LEU A 15 -62.93 31.46 3.54
C LEU A 15 -64.39 31.65 3.17
N SER A 16 -65.02 30.64 2.57
CA SER A 16 -66.42 30.65 2.22
C SER A 16 -67.30 30.70 3.47
N LEU A 17 -66.92 29.95 4.52
CA LEU A 17 -67.63 29.97 5.81
C LEU A 17 -67.48 31.35 6.51
N GLY A 18 -66.29 31.94 6.47
CA GLY A 18 -66.05 33.29 7.00
C GLY A 18 -66.86 34.37 6.25
N MET A 19 -66.94 34.27 4.92
CA MET A 19 -67.81 35.19 4.15
C MET A 19 -69.31 35.00 4.48
N LEU A 20 -69.73 33.78 4.59
CA LEU A 20 -71.15 33.46 4.95
C LEU A 20 -71.48 33.97 6.38
N THR A 21 -70.58 33.80 7.32
CA THR A 21 -70.79 34.30 8.70
C THR A 21 -70.80 35.85 8.77
N VAL A 22 -70.02 36.54 7.97
CA VAL A 22 -70.06 38.00 7.89
C VAL A 22 -71.35 38.47 7.24
N ILE A 23 -71.78 37.86 6.15
CA ILE A 23 -73.06 38.17 5.48
C ILE A 23 -74.22 37.91 6.42
N TRP A 24 -74.21 36.82 7.16
CA TRP A 24 -75.29 36.47 8.12
C TRP A 24 -75.28 37.44 9.31
N TYR A 25 -74.13 37.84 9.83
CA TYR A 25 -73.96 38.83 10.91
C TYR A 25 -74.44 40.23 10.50
N VAL A 26 -74.12 40.65 9.25
CA VAL A 26 -74.62 41.93 8.67
C VAL A 26 -76.13 41.95 8.50
N LEU A 27 -76.69 40.84 8.06
CA LEU A 27 -78.18 40.73 7.89
C LEU A 27 -78.93 40.76 9.23
N LEU A 28 -78.32 40.29 10.33
CA LEU A 28 -78.93 40.24 11.66
C LEU A 28 -78.85 41.52 12.48
N HIS A 29 -77.80 42.35 12.23
CA HIS A 29 -77.41 43.44 13.15
C HIS A 29 -77.53 44.84 12.55
N GLU A 30 -78.25 45.06 11.41
CA GLU A 30 -78.42 46.36 10.75
C GLU A 30 -77.12 47.25 10.76
N MET A 31 -76.00 46.67 10.47
CA MET A 31 -74.74 47.40 10.43
C MET A 31 -74.73 48.43 9.31
N SER A 32 -74.00 49.55 9.55
CA SER A 32 -73.82 50.55 8.51
C SER A 32 -73.08 49.99 7.31
N ILE A 33 -73.41 50.43 6.11
CA ILE A 33 -72.73 50.00 4.86
C ILE A 33 -71.17 50.23 4.99
N GLN A 34 -70.71 51.27 5.64
CA GLN A 34 -69.33 51.59 5.82
C GLN A 34 -68.58 50.55 6.68
N SER A 35 -69.21 50.04 7.76
CA SER A 35 -68.62 49.01 8.64
C SER A 35 -68.53 47.66 7.91
N THR A 36 -69.49 47.32 7.11
CA THR A 36 -69.52 46.11 6.31
C THR A 36 -68.39 46.10 5.26
N ILE A 37 -68.23 47.23 4.57
CA ILE A 37 -67.13 47.39 3.61
C ILE A 37 -65.77 47.27 4.30
N ALA A 38 -65.57 47.91 5.46
CA ALA A 38 -64.32 47.86 6.21
C ALA A 38 -63.94 46.41 6.65
N ILE A 39 -64.92 45.66 7.18
CA ILE A 39 -64.76 44.26 7.60
C ILE A 39 -64.42 43.35 6.41
N THR A 40 -65.15 43.50 5.28
CA THR A 40 -64.88 42.69 4.09
C THR A 40 -63.51 42.97 3.48
N PHE A 41 -63.10 44.25 3.40
CA PHE A 41 -61.75 44.61 2.98
C PHE A 41 -60.69 44.09 3.96
N GLY A 42 -60.92 44.18 5.28
CA GLY A 42 -60.02 43.59 6.29
C GLY A 42 -59.87 42.08 6.15
N LEU A 43 -60.95 41.37 5.95
CA LEU A 43 -60.92 39.91 5.69
C LEU A 43 -60.20 39.58 4.38
N MET A 44 -60.50 40.27 3.29
CA MET A 44 -59.80 40.06 2.00
C MET A 44 -58.30 40.31 2.13
N PHE A 45 -57.89 41.39 2.86
CA PHE A 45 -56.49 41.70 3.11
C PHE A 45 -55.82 40.59 3.92
N PHE A 46 -56.45 40.12 5.00
CA PHE A 46 -55.91 39.03 5.84
C PHE A 46 -55.76 37.74 5.05
N VAL A 47 -56.70 37.42 4.19
CA VAL A 47 -56.62 36.25 3.29
C VAL A 47 -55.48 36.42 2.32
N ALA A 48 -55.35 37.56 1.67
CA ALA A 48 -54.26 37.84 0.73
C ALA A 48 -52.87 37.70 1.42
N LEU A 49 -52.75 38.21 2.64
CA LEU A 49 -51.54 38.04 3.44
C LEU A 49 -51.26 36.58 3.78
N SER A 50 -52.26 35.85 4.23
CA SER A 50 -52.15 34.43 4.56
C SER A 50 -51.74 33.58 3.35
N VAL A 51 -52.33 33.81 2.19
CA VAL A 51 -51.99 33.19 0.92
C VAL A 51 -50.54 33.54 0.51
N ARG A 52 -50.17 34.81 0.61
CA ARG A 52 -48.81 35.24 0.31
C ARG A 52 -47.79 34.56 1.22
N PHE A 53 -48.02 34.53 2.55
CA PHE A 53 -47.15 33.88 3.53
C PHE A 53 -47.02 32.38 3.25
N TYR A 54 -48.14 31.70 2.91
CA TYR A 54 -48.15 30.27 2.53
C TYR A 54 -47.29 30.00 1.29
N PHE A 55 -47.48 30.83 0.23
CA PHE A 55 -46.63 30.71 -0.97
C PHE A 55 -45.16 30.98 -0.72
N GLN A 56 -44.81 31.96 0.11
CA GLN A 56 -43.43 32.23 0.51
C GLN A 56 -42.85 31.06 1.27
N LYS A 57 -43.58 30.46 2.21
CA LYS A 57 -43.14 29.28 2.95
C LYS A 57 -42.92 28.06 2.03
N ILE A 58 -43.82 27.81 1.10
CA ILE A 58 -43.62 26.73 0.11
C ILE A 58 -42.41 26.99 -0.77
N LYS A 59 -42.24 28.24 -1.24
CA LYS A 59 -41.08 28.60 -2.06
C LYS A 59 -39.77 28.42 -1.28
N ALA A 60 -39.72 28.85 -0.03
CA ALA A 60 -38.51 28.70 0.83
C ALA A 60 -38.18 27.22 1.06
N VAL A 61 -39.18 26.37 1.37
CA VAL A 61 -38.99 24.92 1.54
C VAL A 61 -38.46 24.29 0.25
N ARG A 62 -39.08 24.62 -0.90
CA ARG A 62 -38.64 24.11 -2.21
C ARG A 62 -37.21 24.52 -2.54
N THR A 63 -36.87 25.79 -2.29
CA THR A 63 -35.50 26.30 -2.53
C THR A 63 -34.47 25.58 -1.65
N ASN A 64 -34.79 25.37 -0.36
CA ASN A 64 -33.91 24.65 0.54
C ASN A 64 -33.63 23.20 0.08
N TYR A 65 -34.70 22.46 -0.34
CA TYR A 65 -34.49 21.12 -0.88
C TYR A 65 -33.67 21.11 -2.17
N GLN A 66 -33.89 22.09 -3.04
CA GLN A 66 -33.14 22.20 -4.29
C GLN A 66 -31.66 22.52 -4.03
N VAL A 67 -31.39 23.41 -3.08
CA VAL A 67 -30.01 23.72 -2.67
C VAL A 67 -29.31 22.48 -2.12
N LEU A 68 -29.95 21.73 -1.22
CA LEU A 68 -29.39 20.49 -0.66
C LEU A 68 -29.13 19.43 -1.74
N PHE A 69 -30.04 19.28 -2.67
CA PHE A 69 -29.92 18.33 -3.79
C PHE A 69 -28.77 18.72 -4.72
N ASP A 70 -28.68 20.00 -5.11
CA ASP A 70 -27.65 20.49 -6.03
C ASP A 70 -26.26 20.68 -5.40
N SER A 71 -26.19 20.93 -4.09
CA SER A 71 -24.92 21.07 -3.39
C SER A 71 -24.32 19.75 -2.92
N SER A 72 -25.07 18.64 -3.04
CA SER A 72 -24.53 17.32 -2.72
C SER A 72 -23.33 16.98 -3.61
N PRO A 73 -22.20 16.53 -3.05
CA PRO A 73 -21.05 16.08 -3.82
C PRO A 73 -21.30 14.72 -4.51
N LEU A 74 -22.32 13.98 -4.04
CA LEU A 74 -22.71 12.71 -4.66
C LEU A 74 -23.59 12.97 -5.89
N ALA A 75 -23.36 12.20 -6.94
CA ALA A 75 -24.24 12.20 -8.10
C ALA A 75 -25.60 11.58 -7.73
N ILE A 76 -26.65 12.39 -7.78
CA ILE A 76 -28.00 11.99 -7.38
C ILE A 76 -28.96 12.22 -8.54
N TYR A 77 -29.80 11.23 -8.79
CA TYR A 77 -30.90 11.36 -9.75
C TYR A 77 -32.16 10.69 -9.24
N VAL A 78 -33.27 11.09 -9.82
CA VAL A 78 -34.59 10.53 -9.55
C VAL A 78 -35.18 9.99 -10.85
N LEU A 79 -35.65 8.74 -10.81
CA LEU A 79 -36.29 8.08 -11.95
C LEU A 79 -37.78 7.89 -11.69
N ASN A 80 -38.55 7.91 -12.75
CA ASN A 80 -39.86 7.31 -12.76
C ASN A 80 -39.74 5.78 -12.71
N LYS A 81 -40.37 5.13 -11.74
CA LYS A 81 -40.23 3.67 -11.52
C LYS A 81 -40.70 2.84 -12.73
N SER A 82 -41.76 3.28 -13.41
CA SER A 82 -42.38 2.51 -14.50
C SER A 82 -41.68 2.75 -15.85
N THR A 83 -41.25 3.97 -16.13
CA THR A 83 -40.66 4.35 -17.44
C THR A 83 -39.16 4.48 -17.43
N LEU A 84 -38.52 4.44 -16.26
CA LEU A 84 -37.07 4.64 -16.03
C LEU A 84 -36.57 6.00 -16.55
N LYS A 85 -37.43 6.94 -16.88
CA LYS A 85 -37.08 8.29 -17.32
C LYS A 85 -36.54 9.11 -16.14
N PHE A 86 -35.53 9.91 -16.40
CA PHE A 86 -35.02 10.86 -15.40
C PHE A 86 -36.05 11.94 -15.10
N LEU A 87 -36.41 12.10 -13.83
CA LEU A 87 -37.29 13.14 -13.33
C LEU A 87 -36.55 14.33 -12.76
N ALA A 88 -35.38 14.09 -12.20
CA ALA A 88 -34.45 15.11 -11.69
C ALA A 88 -33.02 14.58 -11.64
N VAL A 89 -32.06 15.45 -11.83
CA VAL A 89 -30.63 15.18 -11.66
C VAL A 89 -29.98 16.38 -10.96
N ASN A 90 -28.99 16.13 -10.11
CA ASN A 90 -28.24 17.19 -9.44
C ASN A 90 -26.99 17.62 -10.24
N LYS A 91 -26.34 18.68 -9.81
CA LYS A 91 -25.13 19.22 -10.47
C LYS A 91 -23.98 18.20 -10.51
N ALA A 92 -23.83 17.38 -9.45
CA ALA A 92 -22.80 16.35 -9.42
C ALA A 92 -23.03 15.26 -10.49
N MET A 93 -24.29 14.90 -10.76
CA MET A 93 -24.64 13.98 -11.83
C MET A 93 -24.28 14.55 -13.20
N VAL A 94 -24.62 15.81 -13.46
CA VAL A 94 -24.26 16.52 -14.70
C VAL A 94 -22.74 16.53 -14.89
N GLY A 95 -21.99 16.88 -13.84
CA GLY A 95 -20.52 16.91 -13.90
C GLY A 95 -19.86 15.54 -14.09
N LEU A 96 -20.41 14.50 -13.46
CA LEU A 96 -19.85 13.14 -13.54
C LEU A 96 -20.03 12.51 -14.91
N TYR A 97 -21.24 12.63 -15.51
CA TYR A 97 -21.59 11.96 -16.75
C TYR A 97 -21.38 12.80 -18.01
N GLY A 98 -21.32 14.14 -17.88
CA GLY A 98 -21.10 15.08 -18.99
C GLY A 98 -22.35 15.40 -19.81
N TYR A 99 -23.54 14.90 -19.44
CA TYR A 99 -24.81 15.31 -20.02
C TYR A 99 -25.33 16.55 -19.31
N THR A 100 -26.02 17.43 -20.04
CA THR A 100 -26.76 18.54 -19.44
C THR A 100 -28.05 18.03 -18.74
N GLU A 101 -28.60 18.80 -17.82
CA GLU A 101 -29.86 18.47 -17.17
C GLU A 101 -31.00 18.23 -18.19
N ILE A 102 -31.06 19.06 -19.24
CA ILE A 102 -32.11 18.94 -20.30
C ILE A 102 -31.96 17.62 -21.06
N GLU A 103 -30.71 17.22 -21.36
CA GLU A 103 -30.45 15.93 -22.01
C GLU A 103 -30.86 14.77 -21.10
N PHE A 104 -30.53 14.81 -19.82
CA PHE A 104 -30.95 13.77 -18.86
C PHE A 104 -32.46 13.63 -18.80
N LEU A 105 -33.18 14.74 -18.69
CA LEU A 105 -34.66 14.72 -18.61
C LEU A 105 -35.35 14.21 -19.90
N SER A 106 -34.62 14.16 -21.01
CA SER A 106 -35.13 13.63 -22.30
C SER A 106 -34.85 12.14 -22.50
N MET A 107 -33.95 11.52 -21.70
CA MET A 107 -33.54 10.12 -21.84
C MET A 107 -34.02 9.25 -20.67
N ASP A 108 -33.78 7.96 -20.75
CA ASP A 108 -34.00 6.99 -19.69
C ASP A 108 -32.67 6.51 -19.07
N ALA A 109 -32.76 5.79 -17.96
CA ALA A 109 -31.59 5.30 -17.23
C ALA A 109 -30.76 4.26 -18.01
N VAL A 110 -31.31 3.64 -19.04
CA VAL A 110 -30.61 2.66 -19.87
C VAL A 110 -29.55 3.35 -20.73
N ALA A 111 -29.73 4.64 -21.04
CA ALA A 111 -28.79 5.42 -21.87
C ALA A 111 -27.41 5.61 -21.20
N ILE A 112 -27.32 5.58 -19.87
CA ILE A 112 -26.04 5.68 -19.15
C ILE A 112 -25.33 4.32 -18.97
N LEU A 113 -25.90 3.24 -19.52
CA LEU A 113 -25.29 1.92 -19.50
C LEU A 113 -24.50 1.66 -20.78
N PRO A 114 -23.40 0.91 -20.72
CA PRO A 114 -22.72 0.40 -21.92
C PRO A 114 -23.67 -0.45 -22.76
N GLU A 115 -23.48 -0.47 -24.06
CA GLU A 115 -24.39 -1.11 -25.03
C GLU A 115 -24.64 -2.60 -24.71
N ASN A 116 -23.59 -3.30 -24.31
CA ASN A 116 -23.65 -4.72 -23.93
C ASN A 116 -24.42 -4.99 -22.61
N ALA A 117 -24.61 -3.98 -21.76
CA ALA A 117 -25.32 -4.11 -20.48
C ALA A 117 -26.79 -3.69 -20.60
N ARG A 118 -27.18 -3.00 -21.67
CA ARG A 118 -28.54 -2.46 -21.85
C ARG A 118 -29.63 -3.54 -21.94
N SER A 119 -29.33 -4.65 -22.60
CA SER A 119 -30.27 -5.76 -22.78
C SER A 119 -30.51 -6.58 -21.50
N SER A 120 -29.60 -6.58 -20.58
CA SER A 120 -29.68 -7.31 -19.31
C SER A 120 -30.15 -6.44 -18.12
N PHE A 121 -30.40 -5.16 -18.38
CA PHE A 121 -30.83 -4.24 -17.34
C PHE A 121 -32.31 -4.52 -16.94
N ALA A 122 -32.48 -5.15 -15.78
CA ALA A 122 -33.77 -5.29 -15.12
C ALA A 122 -33.66 -4.67 -13.72
N LEU A 123 -34.42 -3.61 -13.48
CA LEU A 123 -34.65 -3.17 -12.10
C LEU A 123 -35.53 -4.26 -11.42
N ASN A 124 -34.98 -4.80 -10.31
CA ASN A 124 -35.79 -5.69 -9.47
C ASN A 124 -37.06 -4.97 -9.07
N ASN A 125 -38.22 -5.51 -9.52
CA ASN A 125 -39.55 -4.93 -9.31
C ASN A 125 -39.99 -4.90 -7.84
N GLU A 126 -39.22 -5.50 -6.92
CA GLU A 126 -39.53 -5.60 -5.49
C GLU A 126 -38.83 -4.53 -4.63
N ILE A 127 -38.74 -3.30 -5.14
CA ILE A 127 -38.20 -2.19 -4.31
C ILE A 127 -39.30 -1.77 -3.33
N LEU A 128 -39.14 -2.23 -2.08
CA LEU A 128 -40.03 -1.83 -0.99
C LEU A 128 -39.58 -0.48 -0.41
N PRO A 129 -40.51 0.45 -0.14
CA PRO A 129 -40.19 1.71 0.49
C PRO A 129 -39.55 1.50 1.87
N GLY A 130 -38.39 2.15 2.15
CA GLY A 130 -37.79 2.15 3.48
C GLY A 130 -36.79 1.03 3.78
N GLN A 131 -36.55 0.10 2.86
CA GLN A 131 -35.48 -0.88 3.00
C GLN A 131 -34.14 -0.30 2.50
N LEU A 132 -33.09 -0.38 3.33
CA LEU A 132 -31.71 -0.18 2.92
C LEU A 132 -31.28 -1.40 2.10
N GLN A 133 -30.97 -1.17 0.83
CA GLN A 133 -30.40 -2.22 -0.02
C GLN A 133 -28.88 -2.12 -0.02
N GLU A 134 -28.20 -3.24 -0.18
CA GLU A 134 -26.77 -3.25 -0.37
C GLU A 134 -26.39 -2.49 -1.66
N PRO A 135 -25.25 -1.76 -1.67
CA PRO A 135 -24.80 -1.05 -2.85
C PRO A 135 -24.60 -2.01 -4.03
N ILE A 136 -25.16 -1.66 -5.18
CA ILE A 136 -24.98 -2.43 -6.41
C ILE A 136 -23.81 -1.84 -7.18
N SER A 137 -22.90 -2.71 -7.62
CA SER A 137 -21.79 -2.32 -8.50
C SER A 137 -22.17 -2.51 -9.96
N ALA A 138 -21.84 -1.53 -10.80
CA ALA A 138 -22.09 -1.59 -12.24
C ALA A 138 -21.04 -0.80 -13.02
N ILE A 139 -21.03 -0.98 -14.33
CA ILE A 139 -20.27 -0.13 -15.24
C ILE A 139 -21.27 0.84 -15.89
N HIS A 140 -20.99 2.13 -15.77
CA HIS A 140 -21.76 3.17 -16.45
C HIS A 140 -20.89 3.81 -17.56
N GLN A 141 -21.58 4.53 -18.47
CA GLN A 141 -20.96 5.21 -19.61
C GLN A 141 -21.28 6.70 -19.58
N LYS A 142 -20.25 7.53 -19.77
CA LYS A 142 -20.40 8.98 -19.92
C LYS A 142 -20.84 9.34 -21.34
N LYS A 143 -21.22 10.60 -21.54
CA LYS A 143 -21.57 11.16 -22.87
C LYS A 143 -20.46 11.02 -23.91
N ASP A 144 -19.19 11.11 -23.49
CA ASP A 144 -18.02 10.95 -24.36
C ASP A 144 -17.70 9.48 -24.71
N GLY A 145 -18.52 8.54 -24.23
CA GLY A 145 -18.33 7.10 -24.44
C GLY A 145 -17.41 6.43 -23.42
N LYS A 146 -16.75 7.17 -22.53
CA LYS A 146 -15.86 6.60 -21.51
C LYS A 146 -16.67 5.81 -20.49
N GLN A 147 -16.28 4.55 -20.27
CA GLN A 147 -16.85 3.69 -19.26
C GLN A 147 -16.15 3.88 -17.92
N PHE A 148 -16.87 3.72 -16.82
CA PHE A 148 -16.34 3.83 -15.47
C PHE A 148 -17.15 2.99 -14.49
N TYR A 149 -16.49 2.55 -13.41
CA TYR A 149 -17.13 1.73 -12.38
C TYR A 149 -17.85 2.61 -11.37
N VAL A 150 -19.06 2.19 -11.03
CA VAL A 150 -19.89 2.87 -10.03
C VAL A 150 -20.43 1.87 -9.02
N THR A 151 -20.67 2.38 -7.80
CA THR A 151 -21.65 1.78 -6.89
C THR A 151 -22.82 2.71 -6.75
N PHE A 152 -24.01 2.16 -6.65
CA PHE A 152 -25.21 2.97 -6.45
C PHE A 152 -26.16 2.34 -5.43
N ASN A 153 -26.77 3.23 -4.65
CA ASN A 153 -27.87 2.91 -3.74
C ASN A 153 -29.13 3.53 -4.28
N TYR A 154 -30.27 2.86 -4.11
CA TYR A 154 -31.53 3.38 -4.55
C TYR A 154 -32.63 3.21 -3.51
N HIS A 155 -33.56 4.14 -3.48
CA HIS A 155 -34.70 4.16 -2.55
C HIS A 155 -35.96 4.54 -3.28
N ALA A 156 -37.08 3.83 -3.01
CA ALA A 156 -38.37 4.24 -3.48
C ALA A 156 -38.83 5.50 -2.70
N VAL A 157 -39.18 6.55 -3.43
CA VAL A 157 -39.66 7.81 -2.87
C VAL A 157 -41.00 8.20 -3.49
N PRO A 158 -41.99 8.60 -2.71
CA PRO A 158 -43.24 9.13 -3.28
C PRO A 158 -43.01 10.53 -3.86
N MET A 159 -43.22 10.72 -5.13
CA MET A 159 -43.10 12.01 -5.80
C MET A 159 -44.34 12.33 -6.62
N LEU A 160 -45.15 13.33 -6.21
CA LEU A 160 -46.25 13.92 -6.99
C LEU A 160 -47.17 12.90 -7.71
N GLU A 161 -47.81 11.98 -7.05
CA GLU A 161 -48.74 10.99 -7.64
C GLU A 161 -48.09 9.86 -8.47
N GLN A 162 -46.73 9.82 -8.51
CA GLN A 162 -45.99 8.77 -9.21
C GLN A 162 -45.02 8.07 -8.24
N GLU A 163 -44.82 6.79 -8.45
CA GLU A 163 -43.72 6.07 -7.78
C GLU A 163 -42.40 6.46 -8.45
N ALA A 164 -41.48 6.95 -7.65
CA ALA A 164 -40.15 7.36 -8.10
C ALA A 164 -39.07 6.64 -7.32
N ILE A 165 -37.88 6.56 -7.92
CA ILE A 165 -36.70 5.95 -7.34
C ILE A 165 -35.65 7.04 -7.26
N LEU A 166 -35.16 7.31 -6.03
CA LEU A 166 -33.97 8.13 -5.79
C LEU A 166 -32.75 7.23 -5.88
N VAL A 167 -31.78 7.59 -6.69
CA VAL A 167 -30.52 6.85 -6.86
C VAL A 167 -29.35 7.77 -6.52
N MET A 168 -28.43 7.26 -5.71
CA MET A 168 -27.16 7.91 -5.37
C MET A 168 -26.03 7.10 -5.96
N VAL A 169 -25.17 7.72 -6.76
CA VAL A 169 -24.08 7.08 -7.49
C VAL A 169 -22.75 7.58 -6.98
N THR A 170 -21.85 6.64 -6.74
CA THR A 170 -20.44 6.91 -6.39
C THR A 170 -19.54 6.31 -7.46
N ASN A 171 -18.66 7.12 -8.02
CA ASN A 171 -17.59 6.63 -8.90
C ASN A 171 -16.52 5.95 -8.05
N ILE A 172 -16.21 4.69 -8.36
CA ILE A 172 -15.24 3.87 -7.65
C ILE A 172 -13.98 3.54 -8.48
N ASP A 173 -13.79 4.16 -9.66
CA ASP A 173 -12.61 3.91 -10.50
C ASP A 173 -11.31 4.11 -9.74
N LYS A 174 -11.21 5.23 -9.00
CA LYS A 174 -10.02 5.52 -8.19
C LYS A 174 -9.81 4.45 -7.13
N THR A 175 -10.87 4.07 -6.42
CA THR A 175 -10.81 3.02 -5.38
C THR A 175 -10.34 1.68 -5.95
N ILE A 176 -10.83 1.30 -7.14
CA ILE A 176 -10.40 0.08 -7.83
C ILE A 176 -8.94 0.18 -8.26
N GLN A 177 -8.53 1.33 -8.82
CA GLN A 177 -7.13 1.56 -9.21
C GLN A 177 -6.19 1.52 -8.02
N ASP A 178 -6.52 2.22 -6.94
CA ASP A 178 -5.73 2.24 -5.70
C ASP A 178 -5.60 0.82 -5.12
N LYS A 179 -6.70 0.07 -5.08
CA LYS A 179 -6.69 -1.33 -4.62
C LYS A 179 -5.80 -2.21 -5.50
N LYS A 180 -5.92 -2.11 -6.82
CA LYS A 180 -5.09 -2.86 -7.75
C LYS A 180 -3.61 -2.51 -7.61
N GLN A 181 -3.28 -1.24 -7.43
CA GLN A 181 -1.91 -0.79 -7.20
C GLN A 181 -1.33 -1.35 -5.90
N ILE A 182 -2.13 -1.38 -4.83
CA ILE A 182 -1.72 -1.99 -3.55
C ILE A 182 -1.48 -3.51 -3.73
N GLU A 183 -2.37 -4.21 -4.43
CA GLU A 183 -2.22 -5.64 -4.71
C GLU A 183 -0.95 -5.92 -5.55
N GLU A 184 -0.67 -5.09 -6.56
CA GLU A 184 0.55 -5.20 -7.38
C GLU A 184 1.82 -4.94 -6.55
N LEU A 185 1.81 -3.94 -5.66
CA LEU A 185 2.93 -3.65 -4.76
C LEU A 185 3.17 -4.78 -3.76
N LEU A 186 2.11 -5.33 -3.15
CA LEU A 186 2.21 -6.47 -2.24
C LEU A 186 2.76 -7.71 -2.95
N HIS A 187 2.30 -7.96 -4.18
CA HIS A 187 2.81 -9.07 -5.00
C HIS A 187 4.28 -8.89 -5.37
N LEU A 188 4.68 -7.68 -5.76
CA LEU A 188 6.08 -7.37 -6.02
C LEU A 188 6.94 -7.54 -4.77
N TYR A 189 6.45 -7.06 -3.61
CA TYR A 189 7.12 -7.24 -2.33
C TYR A 189 7.34 -8.73 -2.00
N ASP A 190 6.32 -9.57 -2.19
CA ASP A 190 6.41 -11.02 -1.96
C ASP A 190 7.43 -11.69 -2.91
N ILE A 191 7.45 -11.30 -4.20
CA ILE A 191 8.44 -11.81 -5.17
C ILE A 191 9.87 -11.43 -4.76
N VAL A 192 10.10 -10.17 -4.42
CA VAL A 192 11.42 -9.67 -4.03
C VAL A 192 11.92 -10.39 -2.79
N ASN A 193 11.07 -10.54 -1.77
CA ASN A 193 11.42 -11.24 -0.55
C ASN A 193 11.78 -12.73 -0.79
N LYS A 194 10.99 -13.41 -1.63
CA LYS A 194 11.31 -14.79 -2.02
C LYS A 194 12.58 -14.91 -2.82
N ALA A 195 12.90 -13.91 -3.65
CA ALA A 195 14.11 -13.91 -4.46
C ALA A 195 15.38 -13.63 -3.65
N THR A 196 15.31 -12.80 -2.62
CA THR A 196 16.45 -12.49 -1.74
C THR A 196 16.67 -13.58 -0.70
N GLN A 197 15.67 -14.36 -0.36
CA GLN A 197 15.67 -15.33 0.74
C GLN A 197 16.07 -14.71 2.09
N ASP A 198 15.90 -13.39 2.23
CA ASP A 198 16.16 -12.69 3.47
C ASP A 198 15.04 -12.97 4.48
N VAL A 199 15.40 -13.09 5.75
CA VAL A 199 14.44 -13.20 6.84
C VAL A 199 14.08 -11.82 7.32
N ILE A 200 12.81 -11.44 7.18
CA ILE A 200 12.33 -10.10 7.55
C ILE A 200 11.64 -10.16 8.90
N TRP A 201 11.99 -9.21 9.76
CA TRP A 201 11.42 -9.05 11.08
C TRP A 201 11.08 -7.59 11.36
N ASP A 202 10.16 -7.39 12.31
CA ASP A 202 9.60 -6.11 12.69
C ASP A 202 9.34 -6.09 14.20
N TYR A 203 10.00 -5.16 14.91
CA TYR A 203 9.85 -5.01 16.35
C TYR A 203 9.18 -3.69 16.69
N HIS A 204 8.12 -3.74 17.49
CA HIS A 204 7.35 -2.61 17.96
C HIS A 204 7.71 -2.29 19.42
N PHE A 205 8.19 -1.09 19.69
CA PHE A 205 8.61 -0.68 21.04
C PHE A 205 7.46 -0.50 22.03
N ASP A 206 6.29 -0.10 21.57
CA ASP A 206 5.09 0.14 22.39
C ASP A 206 4.44 -1.17 22.85
N GLU A 207 4.50 -2.19 22.02
CA GLU A 207 3.95 -3.52 22.30
C GLU A 207 4.99 -4.44 22.94
N ASP A 208 6.28 -4.09 22.87
CA ASP A 208 7.44 -4.95 23.17
C ASP A 208 7.37 -6.29 22.43
N GLN A 209 6.91 -6.25 21.15
CA GLN A 209 6.61 -7.43 20.35
C GLN A 209 7.48 -7.49 19.09
N LEU A 210 8.02 -8.68 18.81
CA LEU A 210 8.77 -9.01 17.59
C LEU A 210 7.89 -9.85 16.67
N TYR A 211 7.80 -9.40 15.42
CA TYR A 211 7.04 -10.08 14.36
C TYR A 211 7.99 -10.62 13.29
N TRP A 212 7.97 -11.92 13.08
CA TRP A 212 8.64 -12.56 11.95
C TRP A 212 7.73 -12.57 10.74
N MET A 213 8.14 -11.89 9.69
CA MET A 213 7.28 -11.73 8.52
C MET A 213 7.45 -12.89 7.54
N GLN A 214 8.69 -13.17 7.10
CA GLN A 214 8.95 -14.19 6.10
C GLN A 214 10.34 -14.81 6.28
N GLY A 215 10.52 -16.07 5.82
CA GLY A 215 11.82 -16.72 5.68
C GLY A 215 12.41 -17.30 6.97
N PHE A 216 11.81 -17.04 8.14
CA PHE A 216 12.37 -17.43 9.43
C PHE A 216 12.41 -18.96 9.62
N GLU A 217 11.30 -19.61 9.36
CA GLU A 217 11.18 -21.08 9.50
C GLU A 217 12.02 -21.80 8.45
N GLU A 218 11.98 -21.34 7.21
CA GLU A 218 12.71 -21.94 6.10
C GLU A 218 14.23 -21.79 6.25
N THR A 219 14.69 -20.66 6.84
CA THR A 219 16.11 -20.37 6.95
C THR A 219 16.73 -20.91 8.21
N TYR A 220 16.06 -20.78 9.36
CA TYR A 220 16.60 -21.13 10.68
C TYR A 220 15.94 -22.35 11.33
N GLY A 221 14.81 -22.83 10.79
CA GLY A 221 14.11 -24.05 11.23
C GLY A 221 13.25 -23.87 12.48
N TYR A 222 13.11 -22.66 13.01
CA TYR A 222 12.21 -22.36 14.14
C TYR A 222 10.83 -21.97 13.63
N SER A 223 9.77 -22.40 14.31
CA SER A 223 8.44 -21.86 14.02
C SER A 223 8.32 -20.42 14.53
N LYS A 224 7.43 -19.63 13.93
CA LYS A 224 7.21 -18.24 14.34
C LYS A 224 6.66 -18.15 15.77
N GLU A 225 5.92 -19.16 16.21
CA GLU A 225 5.36 -19.26 17.56
C GLU A 225 6.40 -19.58 18.62
N GLU A 226 7.54 -20.16 18.23
CA GLU A 226 8.66 -20.46 19.16
C GLU A 226 9.53 -19.24 19.46
N SER A 227 9.37 -18.14 18.71
CA SER A 227 10.13 -16.91 18.90
C SER A 227 9.22 -15.75 19.31
N PRO A 228 8.74 -15.74 20.54
CA PRO A 228 7.72 -14.79 20.99
C PRO A 228 8.27 -13.39 21.25
N ASP A 229 9.57 -13.25 21.51
CA ASP A 229 10.15 -11.95 21.90
C ASP A 229 11.62 -11.77 21.48
N LYS A 230 12.10 -10.56 21.69
CA LYS A 230 13.50 -10.16 21.40
C LYS A 230 14.54 -10.88 22.26
N PHE A 231 14.19 -11.29 23.47
CA PHE A 231 15.13 -11.96 24.38
C PHE A 231 15.43 -13.37 23.89
N TRP A 232 14.39 -14.11 23.51
CA TRP A 232 14.55 -15.42 22.91
C TRP A 232 15.40 -15.36 21.64
N THR A 233 15.15 -14.38 20.77
CA THR A 233 15.92 -14.16 19.53
C THR A 233 17.40 -13.88 19.84
N MET A 234 17.66 -13.07 20.88
CA MET A 234 19.03 -12.75 21.29
C MET A 234 19.77 -13.97 21.88
N GLU A 235 19.07 -14.91 22.52
CA GLU A 235 19.64 -16.17 22.96
C GLU A 235 20.12 -17.06 21.81
N LYS A 236 19.52 -16.93 20.63
CA LYS A 236 19.94 -17.65 19.42
C LYS A 236 21.12 -16.99 18.71
N VAL A 237 21.54 -15.80 19.11
CA VAL A 237 22.81 -15.23 18.69
C VAL A 237 23.93 -15.97 19.42
N HIS A 238 25.02 -16.26 18.71
CA HIS A 238 26.22 -16.89 19.29
C HIS A 238 26.75 -16.05 20.46
N GLU A 239 27.10 -16.69 21.57
CA GLU A 239 27.45 -16.02 22.83
C GLU A 239 28.51 -14.90 22.65
N SER A 240 29.56 -15.16 21.90
CA SER A 240 30.63 -14.18 21.63
C SER A 240 30.17 -12.93 20.85
N ASP A 241 29.04 -12.98 20.18
CA ASP A 241 28.54 -11.90 19.32
C ASP A 241 27.45 -11.06 20.02
N ARG A 242 26.80 -11.58 21.06
CA ARG A 242 25.64 -10.96 21.75
C ARG A 242 25.91 -9.53 22.22
N GLN A 243 26.98 -9.34 23.00
CA GLN A 243 27.29 -8.02 23.56
C GLN A 243 27.51 -6.97 22.50
N ARG A 244 28.26 -7.32 21.45
CA ARG A 244 28.56 -6.43 20.32
C ARG A 244 27.28 -6.01 19.57
N ILE A 245 26.29 -6.90 19.45
CA ILE A 245 25.01 -6.61 18.78
C ILE A 245 24.18 -5.66 19.65
N ILE A 246 24.08 -5.92 20.95
CA ILE A 246 23.34 -5.06 21.89
C ILE A 246 23.91 -3.63 21.85
N GLU A 247 25.23 -3.50 21.96
CA GLU A 247 25.90 -2.20 21.90
C GLU A 247 25.67 -1.48 20.57
N ALA A 248 25.66 -2.21 19.45
CA ALA A 248 25.41 -1.64 18.12
C ALA A 248 23.97 -1.09 17.99
N TYR A 249 22.98 -1.80 18.51
CA TYR A 249 21.59 -1.32 18.53
C TYR A 249 21.44 -0.09 19.42
N GLU A 250 21.96 -0.15 20.64
CA GLU A 250 21.91 0.97 21.59
C GLU A 250 22.57 2.22 21.03
N GLN A 251 23.75 2.08 20.43
CA GLN A 251 24.47 3.19 19.79
C GLN A 251 23.71 3.76 18.60
N THR A 252 23.10 2.91 17.77
CA THR A 252 22.31 3.35 16.63
C THR A 252 21.12 4.17 17.09
N ILE A 253 20.37 3.68 18.07
CA ILE A 253 19.21 4.38 18.63
C ILE A 253 19.63 5.69 19.31
N ALA A 254 20.66 5.64 20.20
CA ALA A 254 21.13 6.81 20.94
C ALA A 254 21.70 7.91 20.04
N SER A 255 22.31 7.56 18.91
CA SER A 255 22.85 8.52 17.95
C SER A 255 21.80 9.12 17.00
N GLY A 256 20.54 8.66 17.05
CA GLY A 256 19.48 9.06 16.11
C GLY A 256 19.70 8.58 14.68
N LYS A 257 20.67 7.67 14.46
CA LYS A 257 20.86 7.02 13.16
C LYS A 257 19.66 6.15 12.85
N ARG A 258 19.29 6.12 11.58
CA ARG A 258 18.14 5.31 11.13
C ARG A 258 18.53 3.92 10.67
N GLU A 259 19.77 3.72 10.24
CA GLU A 259 20.22 2.50 9.59
C GLU A 259 21.34 1.84 10.38
N TRP A 260 21.35 0.51 10.39
CA TRP A 260 22.48 -0.30 10.88
C TRP A 260 22.75 -1.46 9.93
N VAL A 261 24.00 -1.93 9.98
CA VAL A 261 24.43 -3.18 9.35
C VAL A 261 25.33 -3.90 10.33
N ILE A 262 25.05 -5.17 10.62
CA ILE A 262 25.86 -5.97 11.53
C ILE A 262 25.92 -7.42 11.05
N GLU A 263 27.08 -8.06 11.22
CA GLU A 263 27.26 -9.48 10.90
C GLU A 263 27.50 -10.26 12.18
N TYR A 264 26.87 -11.42 12.28
CA TYR A 264 26.99 -12.28 13.45
C TYR A 264 26.64 -13.73 13.14
N ARG A 265 26.85 -14.61 14.12
CA ARG A 265 26.48 -16.01 14.03
C ARG A 265 25.14 -16.25 14.72
N TYR A 266 24.22 -16.85 14.00
CA TYR A 266 22.90 -17.22 14.49
C TYR A 266 22.77 -18.73 14.61
N ILE A 267 22.19 -19.24 15.70
CA ILE A 267 22.01 -20.66 16.00
C ILE A 267 20.69 -21.10 15.37
N CYS A 268 20.73 -22.13 14.53
CA CYS A 268 19.54 -22.73 13.93
C CYS A 268 18.90 -23.76 14.85
N ALA A 269 17.66 -24.19 14.56
CA ALA A 269 16.92 -25.18 15.32
C ALA A 269 17.62 -26.55 15.40
N ASP A 270 18.40 -26.92 14.39
CA ASP A 270 19.22 -28.13 14.36
C ASP A 270 20.55 -28.03 15.14
N GLY A 271 20.78 -26.91 15.81
CA GLY A 271 22.01 -26.61 16.56
C GLY A 271 23.18 -26.15 15.69
N SER A 272 23.03 -26.07 14.38
CA SER A 272 24.05 -25.50 13.49
C SER A 272 24.12 -23.97 13.62
N HIS A 273 25.23 -23.38 13.13
CA HIS A 273 25.42 -21.94 13.13
C HIS A 273 25.47 -21.45 11.71
N LYS A 274 24.77 -20.35 11.43
CA LYS A 274 24.86 -19.60 10.17
C LYS A 274 25.42 -18.22 10.39
N TYR A 275 26.28 -17.77 9.49
CA TYR A 275 26.68 -16.37 9.42
C TYR A 275 25.54 -15.55 8.81
N VAL A 276 25.17 -14.50 9.51
CA VAL A 276 24.04 -13.61 9.14
C VAL A 276 24.58 -12.20 8.99
N ARG A 277 24.18 -11.53 7.92
CA ARG A 277 24.27 -10.07 7.77
C ARG A 277 22.90 -9.47 7.98
N GLU A 278 22.76 -8.73 9.05
CA GLU A 278 21.53 -8.03 9.36
C GLU A 278 21.64 -6.55 8.96
N ARG A 279 20.60 -6.07 8.30
CA ARG A 279 20.39 -4.67 7.95
C ARG A 279 19.05 -4.24 8.47
N GLY A 280 18.97 -3.05 9.03
CA GLY A 280 17.67 -2.60 9.52
C GLY A 280 17.56 -1.09 9.58
N ASN A 281 16.35 -0.66 9.91
CA ASN A 281 15.97 0.74 9.99
C ASN A 281 15.19 1.01 11.28
N VAL A 282 15.56 2.11 11.96
CA VAL A 282 14.84 2.62 13.14
C VAL A 282 13.83 3.66 12.68
N VAL A 283 12.57 3.45 13.02
CA VAL A 283 11.51 4.43 12.82
C VAL A 283 11.33 5.21 14.11
N PHE A 284 11.40 6.55 14.01
CA PHE A 284 11.18 7.46 15.11
C PHE A 284 9.84 8.19 14.94
N ASP A 285 9.20 8.53 16.05
CA ASP A 285 8.04 9.43 16.04
C ASP A 285 8.44 10.91 15.83
N GLU A 286 7.44 11.81 15.83
CA GLU A 286 7.66 13.26 15.66
C GLU A 286 8.50 13.88 16.79
N ASN A 287 8.61 13.22 17.95
CA ASN A 287 9.37 13.66 19.12
C ASN A 287 10.79 13.05 19.16
N GLY A 288 11.16 12.25 18.17
CA GLY A 288 12.44 11.57 18.12
C GLY A 288 12.55 10.33 19.00
N LYS A 289 11.42 9.77 19.47
CA LYS A 289 11.37 8.52 20.20
C LYS A 289 11.32 7.34 19.22
N PRO A 290 12.16 6.28 19.40
CA PRO A 290 12.07 5.11 18.55
C PRO A 290 10.74 4.38 18.80
N VAL A 291 10.00 4.08 17.74
CA VAL A 291 8.70 3.40 17.79
C VAL A 291 8.74 2.03 17.15
N ARG A 292 9.67 1.80 16.20
CA ARG A 292 9.74 0.55 15.45
C ARG A 292 11.15 0.28 14.94
N LEU A 293 11.57 -1.00 14.93
CA LEU A 293 12.75 -1.49 14.23
C LEU A 293 12.30 -2.47 13.16
N ILE A 294 12.78 -2.30 11.94
CA ILE A 294 12.51 -3.23 10.85
C ILE A 294 13.85 -3.69 10.31
N GLY A 295 14.04 -4.99 10.21
CA GLY A 295 15.28 -5.57 9.75
C GLY A 295 15.11 -6.73 8.77
N ALA A 296 16.19 -6.97 8.02
CA ALA A 296 16.33 -8.11 7.13
C ALA A 296 17.64 -8.85 7.49
N MET A 297 17.54 -10.15 7.73
CA MET A 297 18.65 -11.03 8.03
C MET A 297 18.96 -11.89 6.80
N GLN A 298 20.12 -11.67 6.22
CA GLN A 298 20.61 -12.41 5.06
C GLN A 298 21.53 -13.54 5.51
N ASP A 299 21.29 -14.77 5.04
CA ASP A 299 22.24 -15.89 5.21
C ASP A 299 23.46 -15.66 4.32
N ILE A 300 24.59 -15.38 4.93
CA ILE A 300 25.89 -15.18 4.24
C ILE A 300 26.88 -16.33 4.49
N ASP A 301 26.40 -17.46 5.01
CA ASP A 301 27.27 -18.60 5.41
C ASP A 301 28.09 -19.14 4.24
N LYS A 302 27.47 -19.28 3.07
CA LYS A 302 28.16 -19.68 1.85
C LYS A 302 29.23 -18.66 1.42
N GLN A 303 28.92 -17.36 1.52
CA GLN A 303 29.86 -16.29 1.16
C GLN A 303 31.06 -16.28 2.08
N VAL A 304 30.85 -16.34 3.40
CA VAL A 304 31.93 -16.34 4.39
C VAL A 304 32.83 -17.57 4.23
N LYS A 305 32.25 -18.77 4.03
CA LYS A 305 33.01 -19.99 3.76
C LYS A 305 33.83 -19.91 2.48
N TYR A 306 33.27 -19.33 1.43
CA TYR A 306 33.99 -19.14 0.17
C TYR A 306 35.13 -18.13 0.31
N GLU A 307 34.90 -17.00 0.95
CA GLU A 307 35.96 -15.98 1.23
C GLU A 307 37.08 -16.57 2.06
N LYS A 308 36.76 -17.36 3.09
CA LYS A 308 37.76 -18.04 3.90
C LYS A 308 38.59 -19.02 3.07
N ARG A 309 37.95 -19.83 2.23
CA ARG A 309 38.61 -20.76 1.33
C ARG A 309 39.56 -20.05 0.37
N LEU A 310 39.13 -18.93 -0.21
CA LEU A 310 39.95 -18.09 -1.09
C LEU A 310 41.17 -17.52 -0.35
N LEU A 311 40.98 -17.06 0.89
CA LEU A 311 42.05 -16.55 1.74
C LEU A 311 43.08 -17.65 2.04
N ASP A 312 42.65 -18.84 2.41
CA ASP A 312 43.49 -19.98 2.68
C ASP A 312 44.27 -20.41 1.43
N GLN A 313 43.59 -20.51 0.28
CA GLN A 313 44.28 -20.79 -1.01
C GLN A 313 45.27 -19.72 -1.38
N ASN A 314 44.95 -18.44 -1.18
CA ASN A 314 45.89 -17.33 -1.46
C ASN A 314 47.11 -17.37 -0.56
N LYS A 315 46.93 -17.77 0.72
CA LYS A 315 48.02 -17.97 1.66
C LYS A 315 48.93 -19.11 1.21
N GLN A 316 48.35 -20.26 0.86
CA GLN A 316 49.07 -21.40 0.32
C GLN A 316 49.84 -21.04 -0.94
N LEU A 317 49.22 -20.36 -1.91
CA LEU A 317 49.92 -19.89 -3.12
C LEU A 317 51.10 -18.98 -2.83
N LYS A 318 50.97 -18.08 -1.83
CA LYS A 318 52.09 -17.20 -1.40
C LYS A 318 53.22 -18.01 -0.76
N GLU A 319 52.90 -19.00 0.07
CA GLU A 319 53.89 -19.88 0.68
C GLU A 319 54.64 -20.72 -0.38
N ILE A 320 53.92 -21.28 -1.35
CA ILE A 320 54.52 -21.99 -2.50
C ILE A 320 55.39 -21.06 -3.32
N ALA A 321 54.94 -19.85 -3.66
CA ALA A 321 55.71 -18.86 -4.42
C ALA A 321 56.96 -18.42 -3.68
N TRP A 322 56.92 -18.26 -2.36
CA TRP A 322 58.07 -17.92 -1.52
C TRP A 322 59.07 -19.07 -1.50
N THR A 323 58.63 -20.30 -1.25
CA THR A 323 59.47 -21.52 -1.21
C THR A 323 60.13 -21.73 -2.57
N ASN A 324 59.37 -21.59 -3.67
CA ASN A 324 59.93 -21.66 -5.03
C ASN A 324 60.99 -20.61 -5.29
N SER A 325 60.76 -19.36 -4.88
CA SER A 325 61.70 -18.26 -5.13
C SER A 325 62.96 -18.41 -4.34
N HIS A 326 62.90 -18.84 -3.10
CA HIS A 326 64.10 -19.00 -2.25
C HIS A 326 64.77 -20.37 -2.40
N GLY A 327 63.97 -21.44 -2.49
CA GLY A 327 64.45 -22.80 -2.64
C GLY A 327 65.20 -23.04 -3.97
N VAL A 328 64.73 -22.40 -5.03
CA VAL A 328 65.35 -22.49 -6.37
C VAL A 328 66.46 -21.45 -6.57
N ARG A 329 66.25 -20.20 -6.13
CA ARG A 329 67.20 -19.10 -6.40
C ARG A 329 68.57 -19.33 -5.73
N LYS A 330 68.57 -19.81 -4.48
CA LYS A 330 69.82 -20.00 -3.73
C LYS A 330 70.77 -21.03 -4.38
N PRO A 331 70.37 -22.28 -4.62
CA PRO A 331 71.20 -23.25 -5.31
C PRO A 331 71.56 -22.82 -6.73
N LEU A 332 70.61 -22.17 -7.47
CA LEU A 332 70.94 -21.66 -8.81
C LEU A 332 71.98 -20.57 -8.82
N SER A 333 71.93 -19.63 -7.86
CA SER A 333 72.94 -18.58 -7.71
C SER A 333 74.30 -19.18 -7.35
N ASN A 334 74.35 -20.22 -6.48
CA ASN A 334 75.58 -20.94 -6.16
C ASN A 334 76.14 -21.66 -7.39
N ILE A 335 75.32 -22.32 -8.19
CA ILE A 335 75.75 -22.97 -9.43
C ILE A 335 76.37 -21.96 -10.40
N ILE A 336 75.72 -20.81 -10.63
CA ILE A 336 76.26 -19.75 -11.51
C ILE A 336 77.59 -19.24 -10.99
N GLY A 337 77.62 -18.89 -9.72
CA GLY A 337 78.87 -18.40 -9.10
C GLY A 337 80.02 -19.40 -9.14
N LEU A 338 79.70 -20.70 -8.95
CA LEU A 338 80.74 -21.77 -9.07
C LEU A 338 81.19 -21.98 -10.52
N ILE A 339 80.31 -21.87 -11.50
CA ILE A 339 80.69 -21.91 -12.92
C ILE A 339 81.62 -20.75 -13.29
N ASP A 340 81.34 -19.55 -12.80
CA ASP A 340 82.18 -18.38 -13.06
C ASP A 340 83.58 -18.54 -12.41
N LEU A 341 83.64 -19.03 -11.16
CA LEU A 341 84.93 -19.36 -10.52
C LEU A 341 85.71 -20.44 -11.25
N ILE A 342 85.03 -21.48 -11.79
CA ILE A 342 85.71 -22.52 -12.61
C ILE A 342 86.30 -21.91 -13.90
N LYS A 343 85.61 -20.97 -14.53
CA LYS A 343 86.11 -20.29 -15.73
C LYS A 343 87.36 -19.45 -15.45
N ASP A 344 87.39 -18.80 -14.27
CA ASP A 344 88.48 -17.95 -13.87
C ASP A 344 89.75 -18.72 -13.35
N THR A 345 89.61 -20.03 -13.06
CA THR A 345 90.68 -20.89 -12.49
C THR A 345 91.34 -21.64 -13.62
N GLU A 346 92.08 -20.97 -14.50
CA GLU A 346 92.97 -21.63 -15.49
C GLU A 346 94.21 -22.26 -14.87
N GLY A 347 94.15 -23.59 -14.69
CA GLY A 347 95.43 -24.34 -14.53
C GLY A 347 95.74 -25.02 -13.19
N GLN A 348 94.89 -25.07 -12.17
CA GLN A 348 95.15 -25.80 -10.90
C GLN A 348 94.20 -26.99 -10.73
N SER A 349 94.64 -28.21 -10.98
CA SER A 349 93.80 -29.43 -11.02
C SER A 349 93.13 -29.82 -9.67
N GLY A 350 93.63 -29.31 -8.52
CA GLY A 350 93.09 -29.57 -7.20
C GLY A 350 91.88 -28.70 -6.82
N GLU A 351 91.95 -27.41 -7.11
CA GLU A 351 90.89 -26.45 -6.82
C GLU A 351 89.68 -26.65 -7.72
N THR A 352 89.91 -26.96 -8.99
CA THR A 352 88.79 -27.27 -9.93
C THR A 352 87.97 -28.45 -9.48
N LYS A 353 88.52 -29.48 -8.89
CA LYS A 353 87.82 -30.66 -8.36
C LYS A 353 86.90 -30.26 -7.19
N VAL A 354 87.31 -29.40 -6.27
CA VAL A 354 86.53 -28.93 -5.14
C VAL A 354 85.33 -28.09 -5.66
N LEU A 355 85.57 -27.23 -6.65
CA LEU A 355 84.52 -26.44 -7.27
C LEU A 355 83.43 -27.26 -7.99
N ILE A 356 83.89 -28.37 -8.67
CA ILE A 356 82.97 -29.33 -9.30
C ILE A 356 82.14 -30.10 -8.27
N ASP A 357 82.69 -30.53 -7.16
CA ASP A 357 81.96 -31.20 -6.07
C ASP A 357 80.94 -30.29 -5.41
N LEU A 358 81.29 -29.00 -5.22
CA LEU A 358 80.31 -27.99 -4.74
C LEU A 358 79.18 -27.70 -5.74
N LEU A 359 79.52 -27.66 -7.03
CA LEU A 359 78.53 -27.50 -8.12
C LEU A 359 77.57 -28.66 -8.17
N PHE A 360 78.04 -29.88 -8.02
CA PHE A 360 77.24 -31.07 -7.93
C PHE A 360 76.33 -31.07 -6.70
N THR A 361 76.83 -30.61 -5.56
CA THR A 361 76.04 -30.46 -4.32
C THR A 361 74.94 -29.42 -4.49
N SER A 362 75.21 -28.25 -5.08
CA SER A 362 74.20 -27.23 -5.35
C SER A 362 73.17 -27.66 -6.40
N SER A 363 73.61 -28.47 -7.39
CA SER A 363 72.64 -29.05 -8.37
C SER A 363 71.70 -30.05 -7.72
N LYS A 364 72.23 -30.88 -6.76
CA LYS A 364 71.33 -31.79 -5.99
C LYS A 364 70.40 -31.01 -5.05
N GLU A 365 70.85 -29.93 -4.43
CA GLU A 365 69.93 -29.08 -3.64
C GLU A 365 68.81 -28.47 -4.47
N LEU A 366 69.13 -28.05 -5.72
CA LEU A 366 68.16 -27.53 -6.65
C LEU A 366 67.15 -28.63 -7.06
N ASP A 367 67.59 -29.82 -7.40
CA ASP A 367 66.76 -30.96 -7.75
C ASP A 367 65.82 -31.35 -6.61
N ASN A 368 66.35 -31.42 -5.38
CA ASN A 368 65.52 -31.67 -4.19
C ASN A 368 64.46 -30.58 -3.96
N ALA A 369 64.81 -29.31 -4.18
CA ALA A 369 63.87 -28.20 -4.06
C ALA A 369 62.73 -28.31 -5.10
N VAL A 370 63.05 -28.65 -6.34
CA VAL A 370 62.04 -28.87 -7.41
C VAL A 370 61.16 -30.07 -7.09
N ILE A 371 61.70 -31.17 -6.57
CA ILE A 371 60.92 -32.36 -6.15
C ILE A 371 59.96 -31.99 -5.03
N LEU A 372 60.41 -31.21 -4.04
CA LEU A 372 59.57 -30.80 -2.92
C LEU A 372 58.41 -29.88 -3.35
N ILE A 373 58.68 -29.00 -4.29
CA ILE A 373 57.68 -28.12 -4.91
C ILE A 373 56.61 -28.94 -5.65
N ASN A 374 57.05 -29.89 -6.49
CA ASN A 374 56.10 -30.73 -7.23
C ASN A 374 55.25 -31.60 -6.30
N LYS A 375 55.80 -32.09 -5.19
CA LYS A 375 55.07 -32.84 -4.19
C LYS A 375 54.02 -32.01 -3.49
N GLN A 376 54.33 -30.74 -3.13
CA GLN A 376 53.36 -29.83 -2.55
C GLN A 376 52.21 -29.49 -3.50
N ILE A 377 52.49 -29.39 -4.80
CA ILE A 377 51.42 -29.11 -5.81
C ILE A 377 50.49 -30.33 -6.00
N MET A 378 51.00 -31.55 -5.88
CA MET A 378 50.23 -32.78 -6.07
C MET A 378 49.44 -33.22 -4.82
N GLU A 379 49.82 -32.80 -3.62
CA GLU A 379 49.08 -33.10 -2.38
C GLU A 379 47.88 -32.18 -2.18
N ASP A 380 47.75 -31.08 -2.97
CA ASP A 380 46.67 -30.10 -2.92
C ASP A 380 45.58 -30.29 -4.02
N GLU A 381 45.68 -31.31 -4.90
CA GLU A 381 44.62 -31.82 -5.82
C GLU A 381 43.76 -32.91 -5.16
#